data_0603f1fe09f95e392bee967ec94e2146
#
_entry.id   0603f1fe09f95e392bee967ec94e2146
#
_cell.length_a   1.000
_cell.length_b   1.000
_cell.length_c   1.000
_cell.angle_alpha   90.00
_cell.angle_beta   90.00
_cell.angle_gamma   90.00
#
_symmetry.space_group_name_H-M   'P 1'
#
loop_
_entity.id
_entity.type
_entity.pdbx_description
1 polymer ?
#
loop_
_entity_poly.entity_id
_entity_poly.type
_entity_poly.pdbx_seq_one_letter_code
_entity_poly.pdbx_strand_id
1 'polypeptide(L)'
;MISINRYRVIGVAILCALIAFTAQTTFAQDSNQTARAGVQKDQETNLDLQLYLILASNRDVEDEKLPASLDPVVKHLRESLNFKHYNLSATFLNRVKNNGTLDVSWVGGPFTIHGSTAQTNPSFSQFTSRVRIVPVDGQDMVILTEFRFGTRVPIVITQMAPTNASTNAAPFGTINYEPVGLRTDLSMREGSMGVAGTLNVGPSGDALVVIVSARRAN
;
A
#
# COMPACT_ATOMS: atom_id res chain seq x y z
N MET A 1 17.29 55.75 69.16
CA MET A 1 15.99 55.90 68.43
C MET A 1 16.23 55.88 66.90
N ILE A 2 16.84 54.84 66.40
CA ILE A 2 17.12 54.68 64.99
C ILE A 2 17.13 53.14 64.71
N SER A 3 16.02 52.50 64.39
CA SER A 3 16.07 51.10 63.91
C SER A 3 14.80 50.57 63.23
N ILE A 4 13.69 51.32 63.25
CA ILE A 4 12.41 50.77 62.72
C ILE A 4 12.23 50.95 61.19
N ASN A 5 12.97 51.92 60.63
CA ASN A 5 12.74 52.26 59.17
C ASN A 5 13.45 51.36 58.19
N ARG A 6 14.50 50.60 58.59
CA ARG A 6 15.27 49.75 57.71
C ARG A 6 14.55 48.44 57.39
N TYR A 7 13.75 47.91 58.27
CA TYR A 7 13.02 46.67 58.04
C TYR A 7 11.77 46.81 57.10
N ARG A 8 11.17 48.04 57.13
CA ARG A 8 10.03 48.31 56.18
C ARG A 8 10.46 48.40 54.73
N VAL A 9 11.64 48.89 54.43
CA VAL A 9 12.16 49.00 53.07
C VAL A 9 12.57 47.62 52.53
N ILE A 10 13.14 46.77 53.38
CA ILE A 10 13.52 45.39 52.97
C ILE A 10 12.30 44.54 52.83
N GLY A 11 11.23 44.66 53.55
CA GLY A 11 9.98 43.93 53.43
C GLY A 11 9.26 44.24 52.13
N VAL A 12 9.25 45.49 51.65
CA VAL A 12 8.63 45.88 50.37
C VAL A 12 9.45 45.41 49.20
N ALA A 13 10.78 45.42 49.29
CA ALA A 13 11.66 44.94 48.23
C ALA A 13 11.53 43.41 48.03
N ILE A 14 11.36 42.62 49.08
CA ILE A 14 11.16 41.18 49.02
C ILE A 14 9.76 40.85 48.46
N LEU A 15 8.73 41.62 48.80
CA LEU A 15 7.39 41.43 48.27
C LEU A 15 7.29 41.72 46.77
N CYS A 16 7.99 42.77 46.30
CA CYS A 16 8.07 43.07 44.85
C CYS A 16 8.87 42.02 44.07
N ALA A 17 9.90 41.40 44.63
CA ALA A 17 10.68 40.35 43.99
C ALA A 17 9.88 39.02 43.83
N LEU A 18 8.97 38.73 44.76
CA LEU A 18 8.11 37.54 44.68
C LEU A 18 7.00 37.64 43.64
N ILE A 19 6.54 38.86 43.33
CA ILE A 19 5.50 39.08 42.29
C ILE A 19 6.11 39.02 40.86
N ALA A 20 7.39 39.35 40.71
CA ALA A 20 8.06 39.31 39.39
C ALA A 20 8.37 37.88 38.92
N PHE A 21 8.38 36.88 39.81
CA PHE A 21 8.72 35.48 39.42
C PHE A 21 7.53 34.64 38.96
N THR A 22 6.30 35.11 39.10
CA THR A 22 5.09 34.36 38.67
C THR A 22 4.62 34.69 37.26
N ALA A 23 5.24 35.64 36.56
CA ALA A 23 4.80 36.08 35.23
C ALA A 23 5.47 35.37 34.04
N GLN A 24 6.37 34.40 34.25
CA GLN A 24 7.12 33.77 33.16
C GLN A 24 6.69 32.35 32.76
N THR A 25 5.63 31.81 33.34
CA THR A 25 5.23 30.41 33.03
C THR A 25 4.07 30.27 32.05
N THR A 26 3.53 31.33 31.45
CA THR A 26 2.34 31.26 30.62
C THR A 26 2.60 31.27 29.09
N PHE A 27 3.84 31.45 28.62
CA PHE A 27 4.10 31.49 27.17
C PHE A 27 4.63 30.18 26.54
N ALA A 28 4.87 29.14 27.31
CA ALA A 28 5.41 27.88 26.78
C ALA A 28 4.33 26.81 26.47
N GLN A 29 3.05 27.08 26.71
CA GLN A 29 2.01 26.06 26.59
C GLN A 29 1.25 26.10 25.27
N ASP A 30 1.27 27.22 24.53
CA ASP A 30 0.47 27.35 23.31
C ASP A 30 1.14 26.74 22.08
N SER A 31 2.47 26.72 21.97
CA SER A 31 3.17 26.13 20.85
C SER A 31 3.10 24.59 20.80
N ASN A 32 2.97 23.95 21.96
CA ASN A 32 2.83 22.49 22.02
C ASN A 32 1.40 21.98 21.73
N GLN A 33 0.38 22.81 21.96
CA GLN A 33 -1.00 22.40 21.63
C GLN A 33 -1.27 22.47 20.14
N THR A 34 -0.75 23.48 19.44
CA THR A 34 -0.91 23.60 17.99
C THR A 34 -0.17 22.47 17.25
N ALA A 35 1.05 22.12 17.72
CA ALA A 35 1.80 21.01 17.16
C ALA A 35 1.11 19.65 17.46
N ARG A 36 0.55 19.46 18.66
CA ARG A 36 -0.20 18.24 19.01
C ARG A 36 -1.53 18.14 18.26
N ALA A 37 -2.24 19.24 18.07
CA ALA A 37 -3.49 19.25 17.32
C ALA A 37 -3.26 18.95 15.83
N GLY A 38 -2.16 19.45 15.23
CA GLY A 38 -1.78 19.11 13.86
C GLY A 38 -1.44 17.64 13.69
N VAL A 39 -0.61 17.09 14.58
CA VAL A 39 -0.24 15.66 14.56
C VAL A 39 -1.44 14.76 14.81
N GLN A 40 -2.36 15.14 15.69
CA GLN A 40 -3.55 14.33 15.97
C GLN A 40 -4.54 14.34 14.80
N LYS A 41 -4.70 15.48 14.11
CA LYS A 41 -5.57 15.59 12.94
C LYS A 41 -5.05 14.73 11.78
N ASP A 42 -3.74 14.67 11.57
CA ASP A 42 -3.12 13.84 10.54
C ASP A 42 -3.25 12.34 10.84
N GLN A 43 -3.28 11.94 12.12
CA GLN A 43 -3.48 10.55 12.51
C GLN A 43 -4.92 10.06 12.30
N GLU A 44 -5.90 10.95 12.32
CA GLU A 44 -7.32 10.63 12.08
C GLU A 44 -7.69 10.56 10.61
N THR A 45 -6.80 10.99 9.71
CA THR A 45 -7.04 10.97 8.27
C THR A 45 -7.07 9.53 7.78
N ASN A 46 -8.16 9.16 7.10
CA ASN A 46 -8.25 7.90 6.38
C ASN A 46 -7.78 8.06 4.95
N LEU A 47 -7.20 7.00 4.42
CA LEU A 47 -6.72 6.89 3.05
C LEU A 47 -7.47 5.78 2.33
N ASP A 48 -7.97 6.07 1.14
CA ASP A 48 -8.47 5.07 0.20
C ASP A 48 -7.28 4.58 -0.62
N LEU A 49 -6.89 3.33 -0.38
CA LEU A 49 -5.84 2.63 -1.11
C LEU A 49 -6.46 1.72 -2.16
N GLN A 50 -6.11 1.92 -3.41
CA GLN A 50 -6.62 1.14 -4.52
C GLN A 50 -5.50 0.38 -5.19
N LEU A 51 -5.68 -0.94 -5.31
CA LEU A 51 -4.77 -1.86 -5.97
C LEU A 51 -5.39 -2.32 -7.27
N TYR A 52 -4.64 -2.23 -8.37
CA TYR A 52 -5.01 -2.75 -9.67
C TYR A 52 -4.03 -3.85 -10.08
N LEU A 53 -4.56 -4.94 -10.55
CA LEU A 53 -3.81 -6.05 -11.10
C LEU A 53 -4.07 -6.10 -12.60
N ILE A 54 -3.03 -5.89 -13.40
CA ILE A 54 -3.10 -5.91 -14.86
C ILE A 54 -2.32 -7.11 -15.38
N LEU A 55 -2.96 -7.93 -16.18
CA LEU A 55 -2.30 -9.00 -16.92
C LEU A 55 -1.79 -8.46 -18.26
N ALA A 56 -0.49 -8.53 -18.44
CA ALA A 56 0.19 -8.18 -19.68
C ALA A 56 0.57 -9.45 -20.45
N SER A 57 0.20 -9.54 -21.73
CA SER A 57 0.38 -10.73 -22.56
C SER A 57 0.76 -10.38 -24.00
N ASN A 58 1.46 -11.30 -24.66
CA ASN A 58 1.75 -11.24 -26.11
C ASN A 58 0.84 -12.16 -26.94
N ARG A 59 -0.09 -12.85 -26.30
CA ARG A 59 -1.06 -13.72 -26.97
C ARG A 59 -2.17 -12.88 -27.59
N ASP A 60 -2.77 -13.37 -28.63
CA ASP A 60 -3.96 -12.75 -29.21
C ASP A 60 -5.16 -12.97 -28.28
N VAL A 61 -5.37 -12.00 -27.40
CA VAL A 61 -6.48 -11.93 -26.46
C VAL A 61 -7.26 -10.67 -26.77
N GLU A 62 -8.57 -10.74 -26.69
CA GLU A 62 -9.41 -9.53 -26.82
C GLU A 62 -9.01 -8.51 -25.74
N ASP A 63 -8.73 -7.27 -26.17
CA ASP A 63 -8.42 -6.17 -25.26
C ASP A 63 -9.71 -5.76 -24.51
N GLU A 64 -9.75 -5.95 -23.22
CA GLU A 64 -10.80 -5.36 -22.38
C GLU A 64 -10.57 -3.85 -22.22
N LYS A 65 -11.67 -3.09 -22.28
CA LYS A 65 -11.61 -1.64 -22.06
C LYS A 65 -11.19 -1.34 -20.63
N LEU A 66 -9.97 -0.84 -20.47
CA LEU A 66 -9.43 -0.40 -19.19
C LEU A 66 -10.15 0.87 -18.69
N PRO A 67 -10.26 1.08 -17.37
CA PRO A 67 -10.66 2.36 -16.82
C PRO A 67 -9.76 3.50 -17.32
N ALA A 68 -10.36 4.62 -17.71
CA ALA A 68 -9.62 5.77 -18.24
C ALA A 68 -8.53 6.31 -17.28
N SER A 69 -8.71 6.08 -15.98
CA SER A 69 -7.70 6.43 -14.98
C SER A 69 -6.38 5.69 -15.14
N LEU A 70 -6.40 4.49 -15.75
CA LEU A 70 -5.21 3.67 -16.00
C LEU A 70 -4.47 4.04 -17.30
N ASP A 71 -5.09 4.79 -18.20
CA ASP A 71 -4.52 5.12 -19.53
C ASP A 71 -3.09 5.68 -19.46
N PRO A 72 -2.75 6.65 -18.56
CA PRO A 72 -1.39 7.20 -18.48
C PRO A 72 -0.36 6.15 -18.09
N VAL A 73 -0.72 5.27 -17.14
CA VAL A 73 0.17 4.21 -16.64
C VAL A 73 0.35 3.14 -17.71
N VAL A 74 -0.74 2.71 -18.35
CA VAL A 74 -0.69 1.70 -19.40
C VAL A 74 0.11 2.18 -20.60
N LYS A 75 -0.01 3.48 -20.96
CA LYS A 75 0.83 4.07 -22.01
C LYS A 75 2.32 3.94 -21.65
N HIS A 76 2.69 4.29 -20.43
CA HIS A 76 4.07 4.17 -19.95
C HIS A 76 4.54 2.70 -19.91
N LEU A 77 3.66 1.76 -19.51
CA LEU A 77 3.97 0.33 -19.52
C LEU A 77 4.23 -0.18 -20.95
N ARG A 78 3.46 0.26 -21.93
CA ARG A 78 3.66 -0.10 -23.34
C ARG A 78 4.98 0.42 -23.90
N GLU A 79 5.47 1.54 -23.41
CA GLU A 79 6.77 2.10 -23.78
C GLU A 79 7.94 1.36 -23.11
N SER A 80 7.71 0.81 -21.92
CA SER A 80 8.75 0.19 -21.07
C SER A 80 8.79 -1.33 -21.17
N LEU A 81 7.65 -1.97 -21.42
CA LEU A 81 7.48 -3.42 -21.45
C LEU A 81 7.00 -3.85 -22.83
N ASN A 82 7.57 -4.96 -23.33
CA ASN A 82 7.27 -5.46 -24.68
C ASN A 82 6.08 -6.43 -24.66
N PHE A 83 4.90 -5.96 -24.21
CA PHE A 83 3.63 -6.70 -24.28
C PHE A 83 2.66 -6.02 -25.22
N LYS A 84 1.86 -6.81 -25.93
CA LYS A 84 0.85 -6.33 -26.88
C LYS A 84 -0.46 -5.96 -26.19
N HIS A 85 -0.89 -6.78 -25.23
CA HIS A 85 -2.19 -6.71 -24.57
C HIS A 85 -2.04 -6.47 -23.08
N TYR A 86 -2.92 -5.60 -22.53
CA TYR A 86 -3.01 -5.27 -21.12
C TYR A 86 -4.46 -5.34 -20.68
N ASN A 87 -4.80 -6.32 -19.85
CA ASN A 87 -6.16 -6.56 -19.39
C ASN A 87 -6.26 -6.39 -17.88
N LEU A 88 -7.32 -5.72 -17.40
CA LEU A 88 -7.57 -5.54 -15.98
C LEU A 88 -8.03 -6.86 -15.37
N SER A 89 -7.19 -7.46 -14.57
CA SER A 89 -7.51 -8.71 -13.87
C SER A 89 -8.34 -8.49 -12.61
N ALA A 90 -8.00 -7.47 -11.80
CA ALA A 90 -8.74 -7.17 -10.59
C ALA A 90 -8.50 -5.73 -10.12
N THR A 91 -9.46 -5.26 -9.33
CA THR A 91 -9.37 -3.98 -8.61
C THR A 91 -9.81 -4.22 -7.17
N PHE A 92 -9.01 -3.73 -6.21
CA PHE A 92 -9.33 -3.77 -4.79
C PHE A 92 -9.27 -2.36 -4.24
N LEU A 93 -10.30 -1.97 -3.47
CA LEU A 93 -10.36 -0.71 -2.76
C LEU A 93 -10.44 -0.99 -1.27
N ASN A 94 -9.50 -0.45 -0.53
CA ASN A 94 -9.45 -0.60 0.92
C ASN A 94 -9.23 0.76 1.58
N ARG A 95 -9.71 0.90 2.80
CA ARG A 95 -9.53 2.10 3.61
C ARG A 95 -8.61 1.80 4.78
N VAL A 96 -7.62 2.65 4.98
CA VAL A 96 -6.63 2.53 6.05
C VAL A 96 -6.40 3.91 6.69
N LYS A 97 -6.15 3.94 7.99
CA LYS A 97 -5.74 5.18 8.67
C LYS A 97 -4.34 5.61 8.26
N ASN A 98 -4.09 6.91 8.27
CA ASN A 98 -2.73 7.43 8.17
C ASN A 98 -1.85 6.84 9.27
N ASN A 99 -0.64 6.42 8.92
CA ASN A 99 0.28 5.63 9.76
C ASN A 99 -0.25 4.22 10.13
N GLY A 100 -1.31 3.75 9.48
CA GLY A 100 -1.88 2.42 9.68
C GLY A 100 -1.24 1.34 8.82
N THR A 101 -1.54 0.10 9.16
CA THR A 101 -1.17 -1.09 8.38
C THR A 101 -2.42 -1.69 7.77
N LEU A 102 -2.36 -1.99 6.50
CA LEU A 102 -3.36 -2.77 5.77
C LEU A 102 -2.83 -4.19 5.59
N ASP A 103 -3.64 -5.18 5.93
CA ASP A 103 -3.38 -6.59 5.65
C ASP A 103 -4.68 -7.23 5.16
N VAL A 104 -4.68 -7.69 3.92
CA VAL A 104 -5.86 -8.23 3.23
C VAL A 104 -5.47 -9.52 2.54
N SER A 105 -6.28 -10.55 2.77
CA SER A 105 -6.15 -11.84 2.09
C SER A 105 -7.46 -12.19 1.41
N TRP A 106 -7.39 -12.83 0.26
CA TRP A 106 -8.58 -13.30 -0.45
C TRP A 106 -8.32 -14.62 -1.18
N VAL A 107 -9.40 -15.32 -1.45
CA VAL A 107 -9.42 -16.59 -2.17
C VAL A 107 -10.16 -16.40 -3.49
N GLY A 108 -9.67 -17.07 -4.51
CA GLY A 108 -10.15 -16.87 -5.86
C GLY A 108 -9.44 -15.68 -6.49
N GLY A 109 -9.59 -15.50 -7.73
CA GLY A 109 -8.96 -14.38 -8.38
C GLY A 109 -8.88 -14.57 -9.87
N PRO A 110 -8.63 -13.48 -10.52
CA PRO A 110 -8.66 -13.32 -11.94
C PRO A 110 -7.48 -13.96 -12.68
N PHE A 111 -6.64 -14.73 -11.98
CA PHE A 111 -5.51 -15.39 -12.62
C PHE A 111 -5.96 -16.57 -13.48
N THR A 112 -6.83 -16.31 -14.44
CA THR A 112 -7.03 -17.22 -15.55
C THR A 112 -5.80 -17.09 -16.43
N ILE A 113 -4.78 -17.91 -16.16
CA ILE A 113 -3.65 -18.07 -17.09
C ILE A 113 -4.26 -18.66 -18.36
N HIS A 114 -4.37 -17.84 -19.40
CA HIS A 114 -4.91 -18.26 -20.70
C HIS A 114 -4.09 -19.43 -21.22
N GLY A 115 -4.76 -20.54 -21.55
CA GLY A 115 -4.13 -21.78 -22.03
C GLY A 115 -4.16 -22.94 -21.04
N SER A 116 -4.61 -22.72 -19.82
CA SER A 116 -5.05 -23.76 -18.90
C SER A 116 -6.55 -23.99 -19.16
N THR A 117 -6.95 -25.22 -19.50
CA THR A 117 -8.35 -25.66 -19.43
C THR A 117 -8.92 -25.16 -18.11
N ALA A 118 -10.06 -24.44 -18.16
CA ALA A 118 -10.68 -23.73 -17.06
C ALA A 118 -10.34 -24.33 -15.67
N GLN A 119 -9.34 -23.77 -15.02
CA GLN A 119 -8.92 -24.27 -13.72
C GLN A 119 -9.92 -23.77 -12.69
N THR A 120 -10.74 -24.69 -12.21
CA THR A 120 -11.64 -24.48 -11.07
C THR A 120 -10.91 -24.30 -9.75
N ASN A 121 -9.57 -24.37 -9.77
CA ASN A 121 -8.75 -24.30 -8.55
C ASN A 121 -8.53 -22.83 -8.14
N PRO A 122 -8.89 -22.49 -6.90
CA PRO A 122 -8.76 -21.13 -6.41
C PRO A 122 -7.28 -20.71 -6.29
N SER A 123 -6.99 -19.46 -6.48
CA SER A 123 -5.74 -18.82 -6.08
C SER A 123 -5.90 -18.23 -4.67
N PHE A 124 -4.80 -18.13 -3.93
CA PHE A 124 -4.76 -17.49 -2.62
C PHE A 124 -3.85 -16.29 -2.69
N SER A 125 -4.40 -15.12 -2.47
CA SER A 125 -3.67 -13.87 -2.60
C SER A 125 -3.66 -13.09 -1.29
N GLN A 126 -2.57 -12.34 -1.06
CA GLN A 126 -2.40 -11.48 0.10
C GLN A 126 -1.75 -10.18 -0.33
N PHE A 127 -2.18 -9.10 0.30
CA PHE A 127 -1.61 -7.78 0.16
C PHE A 127 -1.42 -7.14 1.53
N THR A 128 -0.20 -6.69 1.82
CA THR A 128 0.13 -6.01 3.08
C THR A 128 0.92 -4.75 2.79
N SER A 129 0.62 -3.66 3.46
CA SER A 129 1.41 -2.43 3.40
C SER A 129 1.15 -1.54 4.60
N ARG A 130 2.17 -0.82 5.05
CA ARG A 130 2.02 0.33 5.95
C ARG A 130 1.93 1.60 5.13
N VAL A 131 0.95 2.44 5.42
CA VAL A 131 0.62 3.62 4.62
C VAL A 131 0.77 4.88 5.46
N ARG A 132 1.45 5.90 4.93
CA ARG A 132 1.51 7.23 5.57
C ARG A 132 1.53 8.34 4.52
N ILE A 133 0.97 9.50 4.89
CA ILE A 133 1.13 10.75 4.13
C ILE A 133 2.22 11.58 4.79
N VAL A 134 3.09 12.15 3.97
CA VAL A 134 4.16 13.06 4.40
C VAL A 134 4.18 14.26 3.46
N PRO A 135 4.14 15.49 3.97
CA PRO A 135 4.36 16.67 3.15
C PRO A 135 5.84 16.73 2.74
N VAL A 136 6.10 16.79 1.44
CA VAL A 136 7.43 16.95 0.85
C VAL A 136 7.37 18.09 -0.16
N ASP A 137 8.18 19.13 0.04
CA ASP A 137 8.25 20.29 -0.86
C ASP A 137 6.88 20.93 -1.19
N GLY A 138 5.99 20.98 -0.18
CA GLY A 138 4.64 21.55 -0.34
C GLY A 138 3.65 20.65 -1.07
N GLN A 139 4.01 19.40 -1.35
CA GLN A 139 3.13 18.39 -1.94
C GLN A 139 2.94 17.23 -0.97
N ASP A 140 1.74 16.70 -0.91
CA ASP A 140 1.44 15.53 -0.11
C ASP A 140 1.87 14.26 -0.87
N MET A 141 2.82 13.55 -0.25
CA MET A 141 3.35 12.28 -0.74
C MET A 141 2.79 11.14 0.09
N VAL A 142 2.29 10.11 -0.57
CA VAL A 142 1.93 8.85 0.08
C VAL A 142 3.12 7.91 0.02
N ILE A 143 3.54 7.44 1.19
CA ILE A 143 4.62 6.49 1.33
C ILE A 143 4.02 5.15 1.76
N LEU A 144 4.29 4.13 0.97
CA LEU A 144 3.95 2.74 1.24
C LEU A 144 5.23 2.01 1.63
N THR A 145 5.33 1.62 2.90
CA THR A 145 6.44 0.82 3.38
C THR A 145 5.99 -0.61 3.61
N GLU A 146 6.94 -1.54 3.48
CA GLU A 146 6.67 -2.98 3.62
C GLU A 146 5.54 -3.44 2.67
N PHE A 147 5.44 -2.82 1.50
CA PHE A 147 4.51 -3.27 0.47
C PHE A 147 4.83 -4.69 0.07
N ARG A 148 3.90 -5.60 0.30
CA ARG A 148 4.01 -7.00 -0.08
C ARG A 148 2.74 -7.40 -0.81
N PHE A 149 2.91 -7.90 -1.99
CA PHE A 149 1.87 -8.59 -2.75
C PHE A 149 2.33 -10.02 -2.99
N GLY A 150 1.49 -10.99 -2.67
CA GLY A 150 1.77 -12.40 -2.89
C GLY A 150 0.53 -13.13 -3.36
N THR A 151 0.71 -14.11 -4.23
CA THR A 151 -0.35 -15.02 -4.64
C THR A 151 0.22 -16.44 -4.76
N ARG A 152 -0.62 -17.43 -4.44
CA ARG A 152 -0.33 -18.84 -4.72
C ARG A 152 -1.14 -19.26 -5.91
N VAL A 153 -0.45 -19.56 -7.01
CA VAL A 153 -1.05 -19.93 -8.28
C VAL A 153 -1.10 -21.47 -8.37
N PRO A 154 -2.26 -22.09 -8.66
CA PRO A 154 -2.33 -23.52 -8.85
C PRO A 154 -1.67 -23.92 -10.17
N ILE A 155 -0.74 -24.87 -10.13
CA ILE A 155 -0.11 -25.48 -11.27
C ILE A 155 -0.51 -26.94 -11.32
N VAL A 156 -1.06 -27.39 -12.44
CA VAL A 156 -1.39 -28.81 -12.65
C VAL A 156 -0.16 -29.52 -13.18
N ILE A 157 0.33 -30.46 -12.38
CA ILE A 157 1.40 -31.36 -12.82
C ILE A 157 0.74 -32.67 -13.27
N THR A 158 0.70 -32.90 -14.58
CA THR A 158 0.22 -34.16 -15.14
C THR A 158 1.35 -35.18 -15.04
N GLN A 159 1.20 -36.18 -14.20
CA GLN A 159 2.12 -37.32 -14.18
C GLN A 159 1.65 -38.31 -15.26
N MET A 160 2.51 -38.60 -16.22
CA MET A 160 2.28 -39.71 -17.15
C MET A 160 2.39 -41.01 -16.34
N ALA A 161 1.34 -41.83 -16.39
CA ALA A 161 1.38 -43.16 -15.82
C ALA A 161 2.54 -43.97 -16.50
N PRO A 162 3.31 -44.73 -15.73
CA PRO A 162 4.35 -45.57 -16.32
C PRO A 162 3.73 -46.52 -17.35
N THR A 163 4.32 -46.62 -18.52
CA THR A 163 3.84 -47.37 -19.72
C THR A 163 3.62 -48.86 -19.54
N ASN A 164 3.85 -49.40 -18.38
CA ASN A 164 3.76 -50.86 -18.07
C ASN A 164 2.51 -51.30 -17.33
N ALA A 165 1.58 -50.39 -17.02
CA ALA A 165 0.34 -50.72 -16.36
C ALA A 165 -0.76 -50.96 -17.42
N SER A 166 -1.20 -52.23 -17.57
CA SER A 166 -2.37 -52.66 -18.37
C SER A 166 -3.71 -52.17 -17.80
N THR A 167 -3.74 -51.06 -17.15
CA THR A 167 -4.97 -50.46 -16.61
C THR A 167 -5.20 -49.12 -17.30
N ASN A 168 -6.41 -48.92 -17.83
CA ASN A 168 -6.91 -47.63 -18.28
C ASN A 168 -7.02 -46.62 -17.16
N ALA A 169 -5.96 -46.40 -16.41
CA ALA A 169 -5.91 -45.37 -15.37
C ALA A 169 -5.83 -44.00 -16.05
N ALA A 170 -6.87 -43.21 -15.92
CA ALA A 170 -6.86 -41.83 -16.34
C ALA A 170 -5.68 -41.11 -15.68
N PRO A 171 -4.99 -40.21 -16.41
CA PRO A 171 -3.88 -39.47 -15.85
C PRO A 171 -4.40 -38.63 -14.66
N PHE A 172 -3.83 -38.86 -13.47
CA PHE A 172 -4.13 -38.08 -12.29
C PHE A 172 -3.29 -36.80 -12.33
N GLY A 173 -3.96 -35.63 -12.42
CA GLY A 173 -3.29 -34.35 -12.25
C GLY A 173 -3.11 -34.04 -10.75
N THR A 174 -1.89 -33.83 -10.32
CA THR A 174 -1.61 -33.28 -8.98
C THR A 174 -1.55 -31.76 -9.09
N ILE A 175 -2.28 -31.05 -8.20
CA ILE A 175 -2.24 -29.60 -8.12
C ILE A 175 -1.15 -29.21 -7.15
N ASN A 176 -0.17 -28.45 -7.63
CA ASN A 176 0.83 -27.81 -6.80
C ASN A 176 0.57 -26.29 -6.78
N TYR A 177 0.80 -25.65 -5.63
CA TYR A 177 0.64 -24.21 -5.46
C TYR A 177 2.00 -23.52 -5.40
N GLU A 178 2.31 -22.77 -6.45
CA GLU A 178 3.56 -22.01 -6.52
C GLU A 178 3.36 -20.59 -5.99
N PRO A 179 4.18 -20.12 -5.03
CA PRO A 179 4.13 -18.76 -4.53
C PRO A 179 4.77 -17.80 -5.54
N VAL A 180 4.04 -16.75 -5.89
CA VAL A 180 4.52 -15.63 -6.71
C VAL A 180 4.26 -14.36 -5.95
N GLY A 181 5.23 -13.44 -5.91
CA GLY A 181 5.02 -12.19 -5.18
C GLY A 181 6.15 -11.20 -5.33
N LEU A 182 5.91 -9.99 -4.84
CA LEU A 182 6.90 -8.91 -4.78
C LEU A 182 6.88 -8.23 -3.41
N ARG A 183 8.01 -7.67 -3.07
CA ARG A 183 8.17 -6.81 -1.90
C ARG A 183 8.95 -5.56 -2.31
N THR A 184 8.44 -4.39 -1.94
CA THR A 184 9.06 -3.10 -2.26
C THR A 184 8.59 -2.01 -1.30
N ASP A 185 9.24 -0.86 -1.34
CA ASP A 185 8.77 0.38 -0.75
C ASP A 185 8.48 1.37 -1.88
N LEU A 186 7.41 2.14 -1.76
CA LEU A 186 6.93 3.06 -2.78
C LEU A 186 6.70 4.44 -2.20
N SER A 187 6.95 5.46 -3.02
CA SER A 187 6.56 6.83 -2.74
C SER A 187 5.88 7.41 -3.98
N MET A 188 4.70 7.99 -3.80
CA MET A 188 3.93 8.57 -4.88
C MET A 188 3.20 9.83 -4.41
N ARG A 189 2.84 10.71 -5.34
CA ARG A 189 1.97 11.85 -5.01
C ARG A 189 0.59 11.34 -4.64
N GLU A 190 -0.07 12.02 -3.69
CA GLU A 190 -1.46 11.72 -3.37
C GLU A 190 -2.34 11.77 -4.62
N GLY A 191 -3.19 10.75 -4.79
CA GLY A 191 -4.07 10.62 -5.94
C GLY A 191 -3.42 10.17 -7.25
N SER A 192 -2.09 10.07 -7.30
CA SER A 192 -1.41 9.50 -8.47
C SER A 192 -1.35 7.97 -8.40
N MET A 193 -1.05 7.36 -9.54
CA MET A 193 -0.82 5.93 -9.64
C MET A 193 0.67 5.62 -9.71
N GLY A 194 1.10 4.58 -8.99
CA GLY A 194 2.46 4.06 -9.02
C GLY A 194 2.49 2.60 -9.42
N VAL A 195 3.46 2.20 -10.22
CA VAL A 195 3.72 0.79 -10.54
C VAL A 195 4.57 0.22 -9.41
N ALA A 196 4.01 -0.74 -8.67
CA ALA A 196 4.74 -1.43 -7.59
C ALA A 196 5.73 -2.45 -8.14
N GLY A 197 5.41 -3.07 -9.26
CA GLY A 197 6.28 -4.01 -9.93
C GLY A 197 5.57 -4.90 -10.92
N THR A 198 6.36 -5.78 -11.55
CA THR A 198 5.92 -6.74 -12.54
C THR A 198 6.36 -8.13 -12.13
N LEU A 199 5.49 -9.11 -12.25
CA LEU A 199 5.72 -10.51 -11.90
C LEU A 199 5.46 -11.38 -13.13
N ASN A 200 6.39 -12.26 -13.48
CA ASN A 200 6.13 -13.25 -14.51
C ASN A 200 5.17 -14.32 -13.98
N VAL A 201 4.14 -14.65 -14.76
CA VAL A 201 3.09 -15.58 -14.35
C VAL A 201 3.03 -16.74 -15.34
N GLY A 202 3.44 -17.89 -14.87
CA GLY A 202 3.42 -19.14 -15.65
C GLY A 202 4.44 -19.22 -16.79
N PRO A 203 4.44 -20.34 -17.51
CA PRO A 203 5.41 -20.64 -18.57
C PRO A 203 5.15 -19.86 -19.86
N SER A 204 4.01 -19.19 -19.99
CA SER A 204 3.60 -18.46 -21.18
C SER A 204 4.32 -17.14 -21.42
N GLY A 205 5.10 -16.68 -20.47
CA GLY A 205 5.75 -15.38 -20.52
C GLY A 205 4.81 -14.20 -20.27
N ASP A 206 3.60 -14.47 -19.81
CA ASP A 206 2.67 -13.43 -19.37
C ASP A 206 3.18 -12.78 -18.08
N ALA A 207 2.83 -11.52 -17.83
CA ALA A 207 3.24 -10.80 -16.66
C ALA A 207 2.06 -10.16 -15.92
N LEU A 208 2.10 -10.20 -14.61
CA LEU A 208 1.19 -9.47 -13.75
C LEU A 208 1.84 -8.14 -13.34
N VAL A 209 1.22 -7.04 -13.71
CA VAL A 209 1.63 -5.71 -13.31
C VAL A 209 0.78 -5.28 -12.12
N VAL A 210 1.44 -4.91 -11.03
CA VAL A 210 0.82 -4.45 -9.80
C VAL A 210 0.91 -2.94 -9.75
N ILE A 211 -0.25 -2.26 -9.78
CA ILE A 211 -0.37 -0.81 -9.73
C ILE A 211 -1.12 -0.43 -8.46
N VAL A 212 -0.70 0.64 -7.82
CA VAL A 212 -1.34 1.16 -6.62
C VAL A 212 -1.60 2.65 -6.74
N SER A 213 -2.71 3.10 -6.17
CA SER A 213 -2.98 4.51 -5.93
C SER A 213 -3.48 4.71 -4.50
N ALA A 214 -3.24 5.87 -3.94
CA ALA A 214 -3.73 6.22 -2.62
C ALA A 214 -4.12 7.70 -2.56
N ARG A 215 -5.24 7.99 -1.90
CA ARG A 215 -5.74 9.34 -1.69
C ARG A 215 -6.45 9.44 -0.36
N ARG A 216 -6.58 10.65 0.17
CA ARG A 216 -7.43 10.89 1.34
C ARG A 216 -8.86 10.47 1.03
N ALA A 217 -9.46 9.78 2.00
CA ALA A 217 -10.88 9.46 1.95
C ALA A 217 -11.69 10.72 2.27
N ASN A 218 -12.67 11.00 1.43
CA ASN A 218 -13.64 12.07 1.65
C ASN A 218 -14.69 11.64 2.66
#